data_f53053bbb3441a6119a769a2c9fe8bd0
#
_entry.id   f53053bbb3441a6119a769a2c9fe8bd0
#
_cell.length_a   1.000
_cell.length_b   1.000
_cell.length_c   1.000
_cell.angle_alpha   90.00
_cell.angle_beta   90.00
_cell.angle_gamma   90.00
#
_symmetry.space_group_name_H-M   'P 1'
#
loop_
_entity.id
_entity.type
_entity.pdbx_description
1 polymer ?
#
loop_
_entity_poly.entity_id
_entity_poly.type
_entity_poly.pdbx_seq_one_letter_code
_entity_poly.pdbx_strand_id
1 'polypeptide(L)'
;MKYALDCKDSFENSFIFWLTRYVKFKLSSLSNKELRDPKALASVNFALSREIKNIDQLDGLVKSARNAGLTGINTYFNPLKKIYETLKFYELESLKQIDEELLSEVLASVTGGLSDASKKNYRISAINFFAFLDKQNEEDGKAHVFDIELKNWGGVGGARGQKLPEFMSEDEVKRFLEAIENADFKSNANRNKLIIKIIIFTGIRVSEALNLKRKDIAEDGELYVIRIRGKGNKYRVVMIKRRLIEAHLDAIAINYINKEGYLFINKKGTRLTQAYVSRIVEQILFKAGIRKEKNGAHMLRHTFATMLYKKQKDLVLVQEALGHASLNTSRIYTHFDSEKLKLAAQVAEELSGE
;
A
#
# COMPACT_ATOMS: atom_id res chain seq x y z
N MET A 1 -20.80 25.87 -0.93
CA MET A 1 -22.26 25.78 -1.15
C MET A 1 -22.75 24.61 -0.33
N LYS A 2 -23.71 24.87 0.54
CA LYS A 2 -24.37 23.88 1.39
C LYS A 2 -25.63 23.37 0.72
N TYR A 3 -26.13 22.21 1.10
CA TYR A 3 -27.30 21.57 0.52
C TYR A 3 -28.13 20.93 1.62
N ALA A 4 -29.43 20.81 1.41
CA ALA A 4 -30.28 19.99 2.28
C ALA A 4 -29.74 18.56 2.35
N LEU A 5 -29.88 17.92 3.50
CA LEU A 5 -29.35 16.56 3.71
C LEU A 5 -30.03 15.59 2.74
N ASP A 6 -31.35 15.61 2.69
CA ASP A 6 -32.17 14.84 1.74
C ASP A 6 -32.45 15.69 0.49
N CYS A 7 -31.41 15.92 -0.29
CA CYS A 7 -31.45 16.81 -1.46
C CYS A 7 -31.89 16.13 -2.76
N LYS A 8 -32.30 14.86 -2.70
CA LYS A 8 -32.78 14.06 -3.83
C LYS A 8 -34.10 13.37 -3.48
N ASP A 9 -34.73 12.79 -4.47
CA ASP A 9 -36.02 12.14 -4.43
C ASP A 9 -36.08 10.83 -3.63
N SER A 10 -34.95 10.29 -3.23
CA SER A 10 -34.87 9.08 -2.40
C SER A 10 -33.61 9.10 -1.51
N PHE A 11 -33.64 8.27 -0.46
CA PHE A 11 -32.50 8.03 0.40
C PHE A 11 -31.25 7.65 -0.38
N GLU A 12 -31.38 6.67 -1.28
CA GLU A 12 -30.25 6.17 -2.08
C GLU A 12 -29.65 7.28 -2.94
N ASN A 13 -30.47 8.08 -3.60
CA ASN A 13 -29.99 9.16 -4.47
C ASN A 13 -29.33 10.28 -3.65
N SER A 14 -29.88 10.60 -2.48
CA SER A 14 -29.26 11.56 -1.55
C SER A 14 -27.94 11.04 -1.00
N PHE A 15 -27.84 9.74 -0.64
CA PHE A 15 -26.58 9.14 -0.19
C PHE A 15 -25.52 9.15 -1.29
N ILE A 16 -25.87 8.76 -2.53
CA ILE A 16 -24.95 8.78 -3.69
C ILE A 16 -24.51 10.21 -3.99
N PHE A 17 -25.37 11.20 -3.89
CA PHE A 17 -25.02 12.61 -4.04
C PHE A 17 -23.93 13.00 -3.03
N TRP A 18 -24.13 12.72 -1.75
CA TRP A 18 -23.18 13.04 -0.69
C TRP A 18 -21.88 12.26 -0.83
N LEU A 19 -21.95 10.97 -1.17
CA LEU A 19 -20.76 10.15 -1.39
C LEU A 19 -19.96 10.66 -2.59
N THR A 20 -20.61 11.12 -3.66
CA THR A 20 -19.95 11.74 -4.81
C THR A 20 -19.21 13.01 -4.41
N ARG A 21 -19.83 13.88 -3.61
CA ARG A 21 -19.19 15.10 -3.09
C ARG A 21 -18.01 14.77 -2.18
N TYR A 22 -18.15 13.77 -1.34
CA TYR A 22 -17.05 13.32 -0.47
C TYR A 22 -15.89 12.73 -1.28
N VAL A 23 -16.16 11.90 -2.28
CA VAL A 23 -15.14 11.42 -3.22
C VAL A 23 -14.43 12.59 -3.90
N LYS A 24 -15.17 13.56 -4.41
CA LYS A 24 -14.59 14.76 -5.02
C LYS A 24 -13.72 15.56 -4.04
N PHE A 25 -14.16 15.72 -2.80
CA PHE A 25 -13.36 16.34 -1.73
C PHE A 25 -12.07 15.53 -1.47
N LYS A 26 -12.16 14.19 -1.40
CA LYS A 26 -10.98 13.36 -1.23
C LYS A 26 -10.01 13.41 -2.40
N LEU A 27 -10.50 13.53 -3.64
CA LEU A 27 -9.64 13.72 -4.81
C LEU A 27 -8.75 14.95 -4.68
N SER A 28 -9.28 16.05 -4.14
CA SER A 28 -8.50 17.28 -3.95
C SER A 28 -7.57 17.24 -2.73
N SER A 29 -7.90 16.45 -1.70
CA SER A 29 -7.15 16.36 -0.44
C SER A 29 -6.10 15.25 -0.39
N LEU A 30 -6.20 14.25 -1.27
CA LEU A 30 -5.22 13.17 -1.36
C LEU A 30 -3.92 13.63 -2.02
N SER A 31 -2.82 12.98 -1.61
CA SER A 31 -1.51 13.26 -2.18
C SER A 31 -1.42 12.86 -3.66
N ASN A 32 -1.08 13.81 -4.52
CA ASN A 32 -0.88 13.63 -5.98
C ASN A 32 0.53 13.14 -6.34
N LYS A 33 1.35 12.76 -5.36
CA LYS A 33 2.78 12.43 -5.57
C LYS A 33 3.02 11.19 -6.44
N GLU A 34 2.03 10.33 -6.57
CA GLU A 34 2.08 9.13 -7.42
C GLU A 34 1.21 9.26 -8.67
N LEU A 35 0.74 10.47 -8.97
CA LEU A 35 -0.10 10.74 -10.12
C LEU A 35 0.65 10.41 -11.42
N ARG A 36 0.05 9.54 -12.23
CA ARG A 36 0.61 9.04 -13.50
C ARG A 36 -0.07 9.65 -14.69
N ASP A 37 -1.36 9.92 -14.58
CA ASP A 37 -2.18 10.47 -15.65
C ASP A 37 -3.04 11.64 -15.14
N PRO A 38 -2.48 12.87 -15.19
CA PRO A 38 -3.22 14.08 -14.82
C PRO A 38 -4.46 14.33 -15.66
N LYS A 39 -4.44 13.95 -16.95
CA LYS A 39 -5.60 14.15 -17.85
C LYS A 39 -6.76 13.24 -17.46
N ALA A 40 -6.48 11.96 -17.19
CA ALA A 40 -7.50 11.03 -16.69
C ALA A 40 -8.09 11.53 -15.38
N LEU A 41 -7.27 12.05 -14.45
CA LEU A 41 -7.76 12.60 -13.18
C LEU A 41 -8.64 13.84 -13.39
N ALA A 42 -8.26 14.74 -14.30
CA ALA A 42 -9.08 15.90 -14.67
C ALA A 42 -10.44 15.48 -15.24
N SER A 43 -10.45 14.47 -16.12
CA SER A 43 -11.69 13.88 -16.66
C SER A 43 -12.59 13.30 -15.58
N VAL A 44 -12.01 12.58 -14.60
CA VAL A 44 -12.75 12.06 -13.44
C VAL A 44 -13.34 13.19 -12.62
N ASN A 45 -12.56 14.23 -12.31
CA ASN A 45 -13.04 15.37 -11.53
C ASN A 45 -14.18 16.10 -12.22
N PHE A 46 -14.11 16.25 -13.55
CA PHE A 46 -15.18 16.81 -14.36
C PHE A 46 -16.44 15.92 -14.33
N ALA A 47 -16.27 14.60 -14.49
CA ALA A 47 -17.39 13.65 -14.41
C ALA A 47 -18.11 13.68 -13.06
N LEU A 48 -17.36 13.78 -11.93
CA LEU A 48 -17.90 13.93 -10.58
C LEU A 48 -18.61 15.28 -10.33
N SER A 49 -18.50 16.23 -11.25
CA SER A 49 -19.26 17.50 -11.19
C SER A 49 -20.61 17.39 -11.87
N ARG A 50 -20.85 16.30 -12.58
CA ARG A 50 -22.14 15.96 -13.19
C ARG A 50 -22.96 15.07 -12.26
N GLU A 51 -24.21 14.87 -12.59
CA GLU A 51 -25.06 13.96 -11.84
C GLU A 51 -24.62 12.51 -12.01
N ILE A 52 -24.42 11.83 -10.87
CA ILE A 52 -24.08 10.40 -10.79
C ILE A 52 -25.37 9.65 -10.45
N LYS A 53 -25.76 8.72 -11.32
CA LYS A 53 -27.05 8.04 -11.23
C LYS A 53 -27.06 6.85 -10.28
N ASN A 54 -25.91 6.20 -10.08
CA ASN A 54 -25.83 5.00 -9.25
C ASN A 54 -24.40 4.77 -8.73
N ILE A 55 -24.30 3.84 -7.77
CA ILE A 55 -23.03 3.49 -7.11
C ILE A 55 -22.02 2.87 -8.06
N ASP A 56 -22.45 2.17 -9.10
CA ASP A 56 -21.52 1.51 -10.05
C ASP A 56 -20.83 2.53 -10.94
N GLN A 57 -21.55 3.57 -11.37
CA GLN A 57 -20.97 4.69 -12.09
C GLN A 57 -19.90 5.38 -11.23
N LEU A 58 -20.19 5.62 -9.95
CA LEU A 58 -19.26 6.23 -9.01
C LEU A 58 -18.02 5.33 -8.80
N ASP A 59 -18.22 4.03 -8.62
CA ASP A 59 -17.14 3.04 -8.48
C ASP A 59 -16.24 3.01 -9.72
N GLY A 60 -16.80 3.10 -10.92
CA GLY A 60 -16.05 3.22 -12.18
C GLY A 60 -15.14 4.46 -12.19
N LEU A 61 -15.63 5.61 -11.74
CA LEU A 61 -14.84 6.85 -11.64
C LEU A 61 -13.75 6.74 -10.58
N VAL A 62 -14.04 6.15 -9.42
CA VAL A 62 -13.06 5.89 -8.36
C VAL A 62 -11.95 4.94 -8.86
N LYS A 63 -12.29 3.89 -9.59
CA LYS A 63 -11.31 3.00 -10.24
C LYS A 63 -10.43 3.75 -11.24
N SER A 64 -11.01 4.65 -12.02
CA SER A 64 -10.26 5.49 -12.96
C SER A 64 -9.31 6.44 -12.24
N ALA A 65 -9.73 7.09 -11.16
CA ALA A 65 -8.87 7.94 -10.32
C ALA A 65 -7.71 7.15 -9.69
N ARG A 66 -7.98 5.94 -9.19
CA ARG A 66 -6.96 5.04 -8.67
C ARG A 66 -5.93 4.65 -9.74
N ASN A 67 -6.40 4.31 -10.94
CA ASN A 67 -5.53 3.94 -12.07
C ASN A 67 -4.68 5.13 -12.53
N ALA A 68 -5.21 6.34 -12.45
CA ALA A 68 -4.49 7.58 -12.70
C ALA A 68 -3.39 7.86 -11.66
N GLY A 69 -3.37 7.15 -10.51
CA GLY A 69 -2.33 7.25 -9.49
C GLY A 69 -2.81 7.66 -8.10
N LEU A 70 -4.09 7.95 -7.89
CA LEU A 70 -4.66 8.24 -6.57
C LEU A 70 -5.01 6.96 -5.81
N THR A 71 -4.00 6.15 -5.48
CA THR A 71 -4.16 4.82 -4.88
C THR A 71 -4.87 4.83 -3.53
N GLY A 72 -4.80 5.93 -2.77
CA GLY A 72 -5.44 6.08 -1.46
C GLY A 72 -6.95 6.24 -1.49
N ILE A 73 -7.57 6.53 -2.64
CA ILE A 73 -9.01 6.81 -2.73
C ILE A 73 -9.87 5.61 -2.29
N ASN A 74 -9.43 4.39 -2.60
CA ASN A 74 -10.16 3.18 -2.25
C ASN A 74 -10.26 2.94 -0.74
N THR A 75 -9.32 3.46 0.05
CA THR A 75 -9.33 3.36 1.51
C THR A 75 -10.55 4.07 2.10
N TYR A 76 -11.03 5.11 1.46
CA TYR A 76 -12.21 5.86 1.86
C TYR A 76 -13.48 5.35 1.19
N PHE A 77 -13.42 5.07 -0.11
CA PHE A 77 -14.60 4.73 -0.89
C PHE A 77 -15.13 3.32 -0.63
N ASN A 78 -14.27 2.30 -0.61
CA ASN A 78 -14.73 0.91 -0.49
C ASN A 78 -15.50 0.62 0.81
N PRO A 79 -15.08 1.11 2.00
CA PRO A 79 -15.89 0.98 3.21
C PRO A 79 -17.26 1.63 3.07
N LEU A 80 -17.31 2.86 2.54
CA LEU A 80 -18.57 3.62 2.41
C LEU A 80 -19.51 3.00 1.37
N LYS A 81 -18.95 2.45 0.27
CA LYS A 81 -19.75 1.69 -0.69
C LYS A 81 -20.45 0.51 -0.02
N LYS A 82 -19.74 -0.26 0.81
CA LYS A 82 -20.32 -1.41 1.51
C LYS A 82 -21.33 -1.00 2.58
N ILE A 83 -21.05 0.08 3.31
CA ILE A 83 -22.03 0.67 4.25
C ILE A 83 -23.30 1.05 3.52
N TYR A 84 -23.21 1.76 2.39
CA TYR A 84 -24.34 2.12 1.55
C TYR A 84 -25.13 0.89 1.07
N GLU A 85 -24.44 -0.11 0.52
CA GLU A 85 -25.06 -1.35 0.05
C GLU A 85 -25.84 -2.07 1.15
N THR A 86 -25.37 -1.99 2.40
CA THR A 86 -26.06 -2.58 3.56
C THR A 86 -27.21 -1.71 4.05
N LEU A 87 -27.04 -0.38 4.11
CA LEU A 87 -28.10 0.55 4.52
C LEU A 87 -29.36 0.44 3.64
N LYS A 88 -29.22 0.06 2.38
CA LYS A 88 -30.35 -0.16 1.47
C LYS A 88 -31.35 -1.22 1.97
N PHE A 89 -30.91 -2.16 2.80
CA PHE A 89 -31.79 -3.19 3.36
C PHE A 89 -32.62 -2.69 4.53
N TYR A 90 -32.37 -1.48 5.04
CA TYR A 90 -33.11 -0.88 6.17
C TYR A 90 -34.30 0.00 5.74
N GLU A 91 -34.53 0.11 4.40
CA GLU A 91 -35.70 0.83 3.83
C GLU A 91 -35.82 2.27 4.38
N LEU A 92 -34.69 2.97 4.53
CA LEU A 92 -34.62 4.33 5.05
C LEU A 92 -35.25 5.34 4.08
N GLU A 93 -36.04 6.27 4.58
CA GLU A 93 -36.64 7.36 3.81
C GLU A 93 -35.73 8.61 3.79
N SER A 94 -34.94 8.82 4.83
CA SER A 94 -34.11 10.01 5.05
C SER A 94 -32.76 9.64 5.62
N LEU A 95 -31.72 10.40 5.21
CA LEU A 95 -30.39 10.31 5.83
C LEU A 95 -30.41 10.67 7.32
N LYS A 96 -31.39 11.48 7.78
CA LYS A 96 -31.54 11.87 9.19
C LYS A 96 -31.87 10.68 10.11
N GLN A 97 -32.31 9.54 9.55
CA GLN A 97 -32.59 8.32 10.29
C GLN A 97 -31.33 7.51 10.64
N ILE A 98 -30.15 7.91 10.09
CA ILE A 98 -28.90 7.25 10.42
C ILE A 98 -28.37 7.85 11.73
N ASP A 99 -28.34 7.04 12.77
CA ASP A 99 -27.71 7.36 14.05
C ASP A 99 -26.49 6.46 14.32
N GLU A 100 -25.86 6.65 15.47
CA GLU A 100 -24.69 5.85 15.87
C GLU A 100 -25.05 4.38 16.11
N GLU A 101 -26.26 4.07 16.58
CA GLU A 101 -26.71 2.70 16.85
C GLU A 101 -26.88 1.92 15.54
N LEU A 102 -27.64 2.45 14.60
CA LEU A 102 -27.81 1.87 13.27
C LEU A 102 -26.48 1.70 12.55
N LEU A 103 -25.61 2.72 12.62
CA LEU A 103 -24.32 2.65 11.98
C LEU A 103 -23.40 1.61 12.62
N SER A 104 -23.48 1.41 13.94
CA SER A 104 -22.76 0.36 14.66
C SER A 104 -23.21 -1.03 14.22
N GLU A 105 -24.51 -1.25 14.05
CA GLU A 105 -25.09 -2.50 13.56
C GLU A 105 -24.62 -2.80 12.11
N VAL A 106 -24.72 -1.81 11.23
CA VAL A 106 -24.24 -1.90 9.84
C VAL A 106 -22.75 -2.22 9.80
N LEU A 107 -21.95 -1.53 10.62
CA LEU A 107 -20.51 -1.79 10.70
C LEU A 107 -20.19 -3.19 11.21
N ALA A 108 -20.93 -3.69 12.20
CA ALA A 108 -20.78 -5.07 12.68
C ALA A 108 -21.07 -6.07 11.56
N SER A 109 -22.12 -5.84 10.78
CA SER A 109 -22.49 -6.68 9.63
C SER A 109 -21.40 -6.68 8.54
N VAL A 110 -21.00 -5.51 8.04
CA VAL A 110 -20.05 -5.40 6.91
C VAL A 110 -18.61 -5.76 7.27
N THR A 111 -18.28 -5.81 8.56
CA THR A 111 -16.92 -6.12 9.02
C THR A 111 -16.79 -7.49 9.67
N GLY A 112 -17.87 -8.30 9.68
CA GLY A 112 -17.83 -9.68 10.15
C GLY A 112 -16.70 -10.46 9.47
N GLY A 113 -15.83 -11.10 10.25
CA GLY A 113 -14.68 -11.86 9.75
C GLY A 113 -13.48 -11.04 9.25
N LEU A 114 -13.54 -9.72 9.28
CA LEU A 114 -12.40 -8.87 8.91
C LEU A 114 -11.40 -8.73 10.07
N SER A 115 -10.14 -8.41 9.71
CA SER A 115 -9.11 -8.07 10.69
C SER A 115 -9.41 -6.76 11.41
N ASP A 116 -8.92 -6.59 12.66
CA ASP A 116 -9.10 -5.35 13.44
C ASP A 116 -8.61 -4.09 12.71
N ALA A 117 -7.52 -4.21 11.95
CA ALA A 117 -7.03 -3.13 11.11
C ALA A 117 -8.05 -2.72 10.03
N SER A 118 -8.74 -3.69 9.42
CA SER A 118 -9.81 -3.44 8.46
C SER A 118 -11.03 -2.82 9.13
N LYS A 119 -11.46 -3.38 10.27
CA LYS A 119 -12.56 -2.82 11.08
C LYS A 119 -12.29 -1.36 11.45
N LYS A 120 -11.07 -1.06 11.94
CA LYS A 120 -10.64 0.31 12.22
C LYS A 120 -10.75 1.23 11.01
N ASN A 121 -10.38 0.73 9.82
CA ASN A 121 -10.49 1.52 8.59
C ASN A 121 -11.95 1.84 8.23
N TYR A 122 -12.87 0.88 8.39
CA TYR A 122 -14.31 1.11 8.18
C TYR A 122 -14.85 2.16 9.13
N ARG A 123 -14.54 2.03 10.44
CA ARG A 123 -14.92 3.00 11.46
C ARG A 123 -14.44 4.42 11.11
N ILE A 124 -13.14 4.57 10.83
CA ILE A 124 -12.55 5.87 10.47
C ILE A 124 -13.18 6.45 9.19
N SER A 125 -13.47 5.61 8.20
CA SER A 125 -14.10 6.05 6.96
C SER A 125 -15.52 6.55 7.20
N ALA A 126 -16.32 5.85 8.04
CA ALA A 126 -17.65 6.25 8.43
C ALA A 126 -17.63 7.59 9.18
N ILE A 127 -16.87 7.70 10.27
CA ILE A 127 -16.74 8.94 11.06
C ILE A 127 -16.35 10.13 10.15
N ASN A 128 -15.36 9.97 9.29
CA ASN A 128 -14.92 11.04 8.40
C ASN A 128 -15.99 11.45 7.36
N PHE A 129 -16.81 10.51 6.92
CA PHE A 129 -17.89 10.78 5.98
C PHE A 129 -19.01 11.57 6.64
N PHE A 130 -19.51 11.12 7.79
CA PHE A 130 -20.58 11.81 8.50
C PHE A 130 -20.11 13.18 9.03
N ALA A 131 -18.90 13.30 9.54
CA ALA A 131 -18.30 14.60 9.88
C ALA A 131 -18.14 15.54 8.67
N PHE A 132 -18.00 15.01 7.46
CA PHE A 132 -18.05 15.83 6.24
C PHE A 132 -19.48 16.28 5.95
N LEU A 133 -20.49 15.42 6.12
CA LEU A 133 -21.90 15.79 5.96
C LEU A 133 -22.29 16.89 6.95
N ASP A 134 -21.93 16.77 8.23
CA ASP A 134 -22.21 17.76 9.27
C ASP A 134 -21.76 19.17 8.88
N LYS A 135 -20.61 19.27 8.20
CA LYS A 135 -20.04 20.54 7.76
C LYS A 135 -20.64 21.10 6.46
N GLN A 136 -21.27 20.25 5.65
CA GLN A 136 -21.68 20.60 4.29
C GLN A 136 -23.21 20.66 4.11
N ASN A 137 -23.99 20.07 5.04
CA ASN A 137 -25.43 20.14 4.95
C ASN A 137 -25.97 21.43 5.60
N GLU A 138 -27.05 21.96 5.04
CA GLU A 138 -27.82 23.08 5.59
C GLU A 138 -29.19 23.13 4.90
N GLU A 139 -30.23 23.24 5.68
CA GLU A 139 -31.59 23.41 5.24
C GLU A 139 -32.22 24.49 6.12
N ASP A 140 -32.76 25.55 5.53
CA ASP A 140 -33.39 26.70 6.22
C ASP A 140 -32.52 27.32 7.33
N GLY A 141 -31.21 27.44 7.05
CA GLY A 141 -30.22 28.01 7.98
C GLY A 141 -29.83 27.08 9.13
N LYS A 142 -30.31 25.84 9.14
CA LYS A 142 -29.98 24.82 10.15
C LYS A 142 -29.23 23.68 9.51
N ALA A 143 -28.16 23.21 10.17
CA ALA A 143 -27.45 21.99 9.80
C ALA A 143 -27.96 20.82 10.65
N HIS A 144 -28.09 19.63 10.05
CA HIS A 144 -28.24 18.41 10.81
C HIS A 144 -26.85 17.94 11.27
N VAL A 145 -26.74 17.49 12.52
CA VAL A 145 -25.49 16.98 13.09
C VAL A 145 -25.72 15.52 13.47
N PHE A 146 -24.91 14.64 12.90
CA PHE A 146 -25.01 13.20 13.17
C PHE A 146 -24.38 12.80 14.50
N ASP A 147 -23.38 13.54 15.00
CA ASP A 147 -22.63 13.28 16.24
C ASP A 147 -22.15 11.81 16.39
N ILE A 148 -21.58 11.28 15.32
CA ILE A 148 -21.12 9.90 15.25
C ILE A 148 -19.66 9.81 15.70
N GLU A 149 -19.41 9.22 16.86
CA GLU A 149 -18.08 9.00 17.42
C GLU A 149 -17.62 7.53 17.41
N LEU A 150 -18.55 6.60 17.55
CA LEU A 150 -18.30 5.15 17.60
C LEU A 150 -17.23 4.77 18.65
N LYS A 151 -17.24 5.42 19.82
CA LYS A 151 -16.23 5.22 20.88
C LYS A 151 -16.19 3.78 21.38
N ASN A 152 -17.35 3.18 21.57
CA ASN A 152 -17.52 1.84 22.14
C ASN A 152 -17.62 0.73 21.07
N TRP A 153 -17.45 1.07 19.79
CA TRP A 153 -17.52 0.07 18.75
C TRP A 153 -16.32 -0.88 18.80
N GLY A 154 -16.57 -2.16 19.06
CA GLY A 154 -15.59 -3.18 19.36
C GLY A 154 -14.52 -3.37 18.29
N GLY A 155 -13.28 -3.54 18.71
CA GLY A 155 -12.08 -3.69 17.86
C GLY A 155 -11.03 -2.61 18.11
N VAL A 156 -11.27 -1.65 19.01
CA VAL A 156 -10.31 -0.59 19.39
C VAL A 156 -9.69 -0.86 20.77
N GLY A 157 -10.05 -1.96 21.42
CA GLY A 157 -9.48 -2.34 22.70
C GLY A 157 -8.08 -2.90 22.54
N GLY A 158 -7.09 -2.16 23.05
CA GLY A 158 -5.75 -2.55 23.49
C GLY A 158 -4.96 -3.53 22.61
N ALA A 159 -3.66 -3.45 22.66
CA ALA A 159 -2.65 -4.30 22.04
C ALA A 159 -2.75 -5.82 22.38
N ARG A 160 -3.96 -6.40 22.45
CA ARG A 160 -4.16 -7.83 22.61
C ARG A 160 -3.93 -8.52 21.26
N GLY A 161 -2.73 -9.09 21.12
CA GLY A 161 -2.44 -10.05 20.06
C GLY A 161 -2.19 -9.43 18.69
N GLN A 162 -1.35 -8.39 18.60
CA GLN A 162 -0.77 -8.04 17.31
C GLN A 162 -0.04 -9.27 16.78
N LYS A 163 -0.66 -9.99 15.83
CA LYS A 163 -0.05 -11.16 15.21
C LYS A 163 1.30 -10.73 14.65
N LEU A 164 2.38 -11.25 15.18
CA LEU A 164 3.72 -10.92 14.73
C LEU A 164 3.80 -11.22 13.22
N PRO A 165 4.43 -10.33 12.44
CA PRO A 165 4.63 -10.59 11.02
C PRO A 165 5.40 -11.89 10.84
N GLU A 166 4.95 -12.75 9.94
CA GLU A 166 5.65 -13.97 9.61
C GLU A 166 6.98 -13.66 8.93
N PHE A 167 7.99 -14.45 9.27
CA PHE A 167 9.33 -14.38 8.68
C PHE A 167 9.89 -15.80 8.50
N MET A 168 10.91 -15.93 7.68
CA MET A 168 11.62 -17.19 7.48
C MET A 168 12.73 -17.35 8.52
N SER A 169 12.91 -18.58 9.03
CA SER A 169 14.10 -18.95 9.80
C SER A 169 15.35 -18.96 8.92
N GLU A 170 16.55 -19.07 9.50
CA GLU A 170 17.79 -19.13 8.74
C GLU A 170 17.83 -20.32 7.77
N ASP A 171 17.37 -21.49 8.19
CA ASP A 171 17.28 -22.68 7.34
C ASP A 171 16.22 -22.51 6.24
N GLU A 172 15.10 -21.85 6.53
CA GLU A 172 14.09 -21.52 5.51
C GLU A 172 14.65 -20.52 4.49
N VAL A 173 15.46 -19.54 4.93
CA VAL A 173 16.12 -18.60 4.02
C VAL A 173 17.09 -19.33 3.08
N LYS A 174 17.93 -20.25 3.61
CA LYS A 174 18.83 -21.06 2.78
C LYS A 174 18.07 -21.82 1.70
N ARG A 175 17.04 -22.58 2.09
CA ARG A 175 16.20 -23.33 1.14
C ARG A 175 15.49 -22.41 0.14
N PHE A 176 15.06 -21.24 0.57
CA PHE A 176 14.43 -20.27 -0.31
C PHE A 176 15.40 -19.71 -1.35
N LEU A 177 16.64 -19.39 -0.96
CA LEU A 177 17.69 -18.92 -1.88
C LEU A 177 18.08 -20.00 -2.88
N GLU A 178 18.27 -21.24 -2.45
CA GLU A 178 18.49 -22.38 -3.34
C GLU A 178 17.33 -22.57 -4.34
N ALA A 179 16.10 -22.46 -3.87
CA ALA A 179 14.93 -22.54 -4.74
C ALA A 179 14.85 -21.38 -5.75
N ILE A 180 15.36 -20.19 -5.42
CA ILE A 180 15.48 -19.07 -6.37
C ILE A 180 16.48 -19.44 -7.47
N GLU A 181 17.65 -19.96 -7.12
CA GLU A 181 18.68 -20.32 -8.12
C GLU A 181 18.20 -21.43 -9.06
N ASN A 182 17.49 -22.41 -8.54
CA ASN A 182 16.94 -23.54 -9.30
C ASN A 182 15.57 -23.24 -9.95
N ALA A 183 15.07 -22.01 -9.86
CA ALA A 183 13.79 -21.66 -10.44
C ALA A 183 13.85 -21.48 -11.95
N ASP A 184 13.03 -22.22 -12.68
CA ASP A 184 12.82 -22.00 -14.11
C ASP A 184 11.77 -20.90 -14.34
N PHE A 185 12.24 -19.68 -14.54
CA PHE A 185 11.43 -18.54 -14.94
C PHE A 185 11.47 -18.28 -16.45
N LYS A 186 12.01 -19.23 -17.23
CA LYS A 186 12.19 -19.12 -18.69
C LYS A 186 12.93 -17.80 -19.06
N SER A 187 12.45 -17.12 -20.07
CA SER A 187 13.02 -15.85 -20.54
C SER A 187 13.05 -14.70 -19.51
N ASN A 188 12.39 -14.86 -18.36
CA ASN A 188 12.30 -13.84 -17.32
C ASN A 188 13.18 -14.18 -16.10
N ALA A 189 14.07 -15.17 -16.20
CA ALA A 189 14.82 -15.71 -15.07
C ALA A 189 15.63 -14.61 -14.33
N ASN A 190 16.52 -13.92 -15.01
CA ASN A 190 17.37 -12.90 -14.40
C ASN A 190 16.55 -11.77 -13.76
N ARG A 191 15.51 -11.29 -14.44
CA ARG A 191 14.63 -10.23 -13.91
C ARG A 191 13.92 -10.67 -12.63
N ASN A 192 13.36 -11.87 -12.61
CA ASN A 192 12.59 -12.37 -11.48
C ASN A 192 13.49 -12.72 -10.30
N LYS A 193 14.67 -13.33 -10.55
CA LYS A 193 15.68 -13.56 -9.51
C LYS A 193 16.17 -12.25 -8.93
N LEU A 194 16.49 -11.26 -9.76
CA LEU A 194 16.99 -9.96 -9.32
C LEU A 194 16.01 -9.24 -8.40
N ILE A 195 14.71 -9.13 -8.76
CA ILE A 195 13.76 -8.41 -7.92
C ILE A 195 13.56 -9.10 -6.57
N ILE A 196 13.52 -10.44 -6.52
CA ILE A 196 13.41 -11.20 -5.27
C ILE A 196 14.65 -10.99 -4.41
N LYS A 197 15.87 -11.12 -4.99
CA LYS A 197 17.13 -10.92 -4.28
C LYS A 197 17.27 -9.49 -3.73
N ILE A 198 16.92 -8.48 -4.51
CA ILE A 198 16.95 -7.09 -4.01
C ILE A 198 16.01 -6.94 -2.81
N ILE A 199 14.80 -7.49 -2.85
CA ILE A 199 13.85 -7.37 -1.73
C ILE A 199 14.34 -8.09 -0.49
N ILE A 200 14.81 -9.35 -0.60
CA ILE A 200 15.23 -10.14 0.56
C ILE A 200 16.53 -9.63 1.18
N PHE A 201 17.47 -9.14 0.38
CA PHE A 201 18.78 -8.69 0.87
C PHE A 201 18.83 -7.22 1.29
N THR A 202 17.82 -6.42 0.97
CA THR A 202 17.76 -4.99 1.36
C THR A 202 16.54 -4.61 2.16
N GLY A 203 15.55 -5.49 2.25
CA GLY A 203 14.30 -5.23 2.94
C GLY A 203 13.44 -4.12 2.34
N ILE A 204 13.69 -3.66 1.11
CA ILE A 204 12.87 -2.62 0.48
C ILE A 204 11.44 -3.10 0.21
N ARG A 205 10.48 -2.16 0.13
CA ARG A 205 9.09 -2.51 -0.22
C ARG A 205 8.99 -2.95 -1.67
N VAL A 206 8.06 -3.86 -1.97
CA VAL A 206 7.79 -4.30 -3.37
C VAL A 206 7.52 -3.11 -4.29
N SER A 207 6.74 -2.14 -3.84
CA SER A 207 6.45 -0.94 -4.62
C SER A 207 7.70 -0.10 -4.89
N GLU A 208 8.64 -0.07 -3.96
CA GLU A 208 9.93 0.61 -4.11
C GLU A 208 10.81 -0.13 -5.13
N ALA A 209 10.93 -1.47 -5.00
CA ALA A 209 11.63 -2.30 -5.97
C ALA A 209 11.08 -2.12 -7.40
N LEU A 210 9.77 -2.15 -7.57
CA LEU A 210 9.11 -1.95 -8.88
C LEU A 210 9.35 -0.57 -9.50
N ASN A 211 9.74 0.42 -8.71
CA ASN A 211 10.04 1.78 -9.17
C ASN A 211 11.53 2.01 -9.47
N LEU A 212 12.39 1.01 -9.24
CA LEU A 212 13.82 1.15 -9.50
C LEU A 212 14.09 1.33 -10.99
N LYS A 213 15.00 2.26 -11.27
CA LYS A 213 15.57 2.52 -12.59
C LYS A 213 17.05 2.14 -12.58
N ARG A 214 17.65 1.85 -13.76
CA ARG A 214 19.08 1.53 -13.85
C ARG A 214 19.95 2.63 -13.23
N LYS A 215 19.60 3.90 -13.44
CA LYS A 215 20.29 5.07 -12.88
C LYS A 215 20.23 5.20 -11.36
N ASP A 216 19.37 4.45 -10.70
CA ASP A 216 19.24 4.48 -9.24
C ASP A 216 20.22 3.52 -8.56
N ILE A 217 20.97 2.72 -9.33
CA ILE A 217 21.97 1.77 -8.85
C ILE A 217 23.35 2.24 -9.30
N ALA A 218 24.18 2.62 -8.34
CA ALA A 218 25.57 3.02 -8.54
C ALA A 218 26.52 1.99 -7.93
N GLU A 219 27.71 1.86 -8.50
CA GLU A 219 28.78 1.01 -7.98
C GLU A 219 29.60 1.79 -6.96
N ASP A 220 29.96 1.13 -5.86
CA ASP A 220 30.84 1.66 -4.82
C ASP A 220 31.70 0.50 -4.27
N GLY A 221 32.84 0.28 -4.87
CA GLY A 221 33.73 -0.84 -4.56
C GLY A 221 33.02 -2.19 -4.74
N GLU A 222 32.92 -2.97 -3.67
CA GLU A 222 32.24 -4.27 -3.67
C GLU A 222 30.73 -4.18 -3.48
N LEU A 223 30.18 -2.98 -3.37
CA LEU A 223 28.77 -2.72 -3.10
C LEU A 223 28.08 -2.10 -4.31
N TYR A 224 26.78 -2.34 -4.40
CA TYR A 224 25.84 -1.48 -5.10
C TYR A 224 25.15 -0.56 -4.10
N VAL A 225 25.17 0.73 -4.38
CA VAL A 225 24.41 1.76 -3.66
C VAL A 225 23.12 2.01 -4.43
N ILE A 226 21.99 1.69 -3.82
CA ILE A 226 20.67 1.76 -4.45
C ILE A 226 19.88 2.92 -3.86
N ARG A 227 19.54 3.91 -4.67
CA ARG A 227 18.69 5.04 -4.28
C ARG A 227 17.22 4.64 -4.36
N ILE A 228 16.55 4.64 -3.24
CA ILE A 228 15.13 4.27 -3.11
C ILE A 228 14.25 5.51 -2.97
N ARG A 229 13.23 5.59 -3.81
CA ARG A 229 12.17 6.61 -3.69
C ARG A 229 11.01 6.04 -2.89
N GLY A 230 10.85 6.48 -1.65
CA GLY A 230 9.81 6.03 -0.72
C GLY A 230 8.54 6.87 -0.77
N LYS A 231 7.62 6.57 0.16
CA LYS A 231 6.35 7.30 0.33
C LYS A 231 6.61 8.79 0.57
N GLY A 232 5.87 9.63 -0.12
CA GLY A 232 6.00 11.07 0.04
C GLY A 232 7.18 11.69 -0.71
N ASN A 233 7.72 11.00 -1.71
CA ASN A 233 8.89 11.45 -2.51
C ASN A 233 10.18 11.60 -1.70
N LYS A 234 10.27 10.94 -0.54
CA LYS A 234 11.49 10.91 0.25
C LYS A 234 12.45 9.88 -0.32
N TYR A 235 13.73 10.23 -0.34
CA TYR A 235 14.78 9.33 -0.82
C TYR A 235 15.53 8.75 0.37
N ARG A 236 15.93 7.49 0.24
CA ARG A 236 16.93 6.84 1.09
C ARG A 236 17.83 5.98 0.24
N VAL A 237 18.91 5.55 0.82
CA VAL A 237 19.87 4.65 0.20
C VAL A 237 19.85 3.31 0.92
N VAL A 238 19.99 2.23 0.17
CA VAL A 238 20.31 0.90 0.70
C VAL A 238 21.53 0.38 -0.04
N MET A 239 22.28 -0.51 0.60
CA MET A 239 23.49 -1.11 0.02
C MET A 239 23.33 -2.62 -0.05
N ILE A 240 23.94 -3.22 -1.07
CA ILE A 240 23.96 -4.67 -1.27
C ILE A 240 25.29 -5.08 -1.89
N LYS A 241 25.84 -6.23 -1.50
CA LYS A 241 27.08 -6.77 -2.11
C LYS A 241 26.85 -7.06 -3.59
N ARG A 242 27.78 -6.63 -4.44
CA ARG A 242 27.70 -6.78 -5.91
C ARG A 242 27.51 -8.24 -6.31
N ARG A 243 28.28 -9.16 -5.74
CA ARG A 243 28.23 -10.59 -6.03
C ARG A 243 26.83 -11.22 -5.88
N LEU A 244 25.95 -10.66 -5.03
CA LEU A 244 24.62 -11.19 -4.82
C LEU A 244 23.65 -10.94 -6.00
N ILE A 245 23.89 -9.89 -6.79
CA ILE A 245 22.94 -9.47 -7.83
C ILE A 245 23.57 -9.12 -9.18
N GLU A 246 24.89 -8.96 -9.26
CA GLU A 246 25.62 -8.44 -10.44
C GLU A 246 25.28 -9.21 -11.72
N ALA A 247 25.42 -10.54 -11.72
CA ALA A 247 25.15 -11.38 -12.89
C ALA A 247 23.71 -11.20 -13.44
N HIS A 248 22.74 -11.03 -12.54
CA HIS A 248 21.34 -10.81 -12.94
C HIS A 248 21.10 -9.38 -13.41
N LEU A 249 21.78 -8.40 -12.80
CA LEU A 249 21.66 -6.99 -13.16
C LEU A 249 22.22 -6.74 -14.56
N ASP A 250 23.38 -7.30 -14.87
CA ASP A 250 24.05 -7.17 -16.17
C ASP A 250 23.24 -7.86 -17.28
N ALA A 251 22.73 -9.05 -17.00
CA ALA A 251 21.88 -9.76 -17.95
C ALA A 251 20.60 -9.01 -18.31
N ILE A 252 20.05 -8.17 -17.40
CA ILE A 252 18.90 -7.32 -17.67
C ILE A 252 19.29 -6.07 -18.44
N ALA A 253 20.44 -5.46 -18.11
CA ALA A 253 20.91 -4.21 -18.72
C ALA A 253 21.04 -4.33 -20.25
N ILE A 254 21.35 -5.52 -20.75
CA ILE A 254 21.52 -5.79 -22.18
C ILE A 254 20.18 -5.86 -22.94
N ASN A 255 19.10 -6.30 -22.30
CA ASN A 255 17.89 -6.73 -23.01
C ASN A 255 16.58 -5.99 -22.68
N TYR A 256 16.51 -5.17 -21.62
CA TYR A 256 15.21 -4.74 -21.07
C TYR A 256 15.25 -3.35 -20.44
N ILE A 257 15.49 -2.31 -21.23
CA ILE A 257 15.26 -0.94 -20.73
C ILE A 257 14.10 -0.34 -21.53
N ASN A 258 12.99 -0.01 -20.84
CA ASN A 258 11.94 0.78 -21.47
C ASN A 258 12.38 2.26 -21.58
N LYS A 259 11.63 3.06 -22.37
CA LYS A 259 11.90 4.50 -22.55
C LYS A 259 11.97 5.28 -21.22
N GLU A 260 11.36 4.77 -20.15
CA GLU A 260 11.37 5.39 -18.82
C GLU A 260 12.52 4.91 -17.92
N GLY A 261 13.30 3.91 -18.35
CA GLY A 261 14.46 3.37 -17.65
C GLY A 261 14.16 2.44 -16.47
N TYR A 262 12.93 1.91 -16.33
CA TYR A 262 12.59 0.96 -15.28
C TYR A 262 13.23 -0.41 -15.50
N LEU A 263 13.75 -1.02 -14.43
CA LEU A 263 14.40 -2.35 -14.46
C LEU A 263 13.38 -3.50 -14.57
N PHE A 264 12.24 -3.38 -13.92
CA PHE A 264 11.28 -4.47 -13.76
C PHE A 264 10.05 -4.25 -14.63
N ILE A 265 10.18 -4.60 -15.91
CA ILE A 265 9.12 -4.47 -16.92
C ILE A 265 8.65 -5.83 -17.43
N ASN A 266 7.45 -5.88 -17.95
CA ASN A 266 6.91 -7.03 -18.68
C ASN A 266 7.27 -6.97 -20.17
N LYS A 267 6.87 -7.98 -20.94
CA LYS A 267 7.11 -8.05 -22.40
C LYS A 267 6.51 -6.87 -23.19
N LYS A 268 5.51 -6.16 -22.62
CA LYS A 268 4.89 -4.98 -23.23
C LYS A 268 5.61 -3.68 -22.86
N GLY A 269 6.75 -3.74 -22.16
CA GLY A 269 7.49 -2.57 -21.70
C GLY A 269 6.85 -1.83 -20.51
N THR A 270 5.76 -2.35 -19.92
CA THR A 270 5.14 -1.76 -18.72
C THR A 270 5.72 -2.37 -17.44
N ARG A 271 5.69 -1.61 -16.34
CA ARG A 271 6.20 -2.08 -15.05
C ARG A 271 5.45 -3.32 -14.58
N LEU A 272 6.17 -4.21 -13.91
CA LEU A 272 5.53 -5.34 -13.21
C LEU A 272 4.57 -4.85 -12.12
N THR A 273 3.61 -5.69 -11.74
CA THR A 273 2.67 -5.42 -10.66
C THR A 273 3.12 -6.08 -9.35
N GLN A 274 2.67 -5.56 -8.21
CA GLN A 274 2.91 -6.19 -6.91
C GLN A 274 2.33 -7.61 -6.86
N ALA A 275 1.16 -7.83 -7.46
CA ALA A 275 0.53 -9.14 -7.54
C ALA A 275 1.41 -10.16 -8.31
N TYR A 276 2.08 -9.71 -9.38
CA TYR A 276 3.01 -10.58 -10.10
C TYR A 276 4.20 -10.98 -9.21
N VAL A 277 4.81 -10.02 -8.51
CA VAL A 277 5.94 -10.29 -7.60
C VAL A 277 5.51 -11.21 -6.46
N SER A 278 4.35 -10.97 -5.84
CA SER A 278 3.84 -11.87 -4.80
C SER A 278 3.66 -13.29 -5.30
N ARG A 279 3.11 -13.47 -6.51
CA ARG A 279 2.93 -14.81 -7.11
C ARG A 279 4.25 -15.55 -7.35
N ILE A 280 5.28 -14.87 -7.88
CA ILE A 280 6.58 -15.53 -8.08
C ILE A 280 7.25 -15.87 -6.75
N VAL A 281 7.10 -15.04 -5.72
CA VAL A 281 7.59 -15.35 -4.36
C VAL A 281 6.86 -16.55 -3.78
N GLU A 282 5.53 -16.63 -3.90
CA GLU A 282 4.73 -17.78 -3.47
C GLU A 282 5.15 -19.08 -4.17
N GLN A 283 5.43 -19.03 -5.47
CA GLN A 283 5.95 -20.19 -6.21
C GLN A 283 7.30 -20.67 -5.68
N ILE A 284 8.20 -19.75 -5.32
CA ILE A 284 9.50 -20.12 -4.74
C ILE A 284 9.32 -20.69 -3.34
N LEU A 285 8.50 -20.08 -2.50
CA LEU A 285 8.19 -20.61 -1.15
C LEU A 285 7.64 -22.03 -1.21
N PHE A 286 6.72 -22.28 -2.14
CA PHE A 286 6.18 -23.61 -2.36
C PHE A 286 7.27 -24.62 -2.77
N LYS A 287 8.15 -24.26 -3.73
CA LYS A 287 9.28 -25.09 -4.14
C LYS A 287 10.28 -25.36 -3.01
N ALA A 288 10.49 -24.38 -2.13
CA ALA A 288 11.36 -24.49 -0.97
C ALA A 288 10.72 -25.32 0.19
N GLY A 289 9.46 -25.77 0.04
CA GLY A 289 8.73 -26.46 1.10
C GLY A 289 8.37 -25.56 2.28
N ILE A 290 8.22 -24.23 2.06
CA ILE A 290 7.91 -23.25 3.09
C ILE A 290 6.42 -22.91 3.02
N ARG A 291 5.69 -23.19 4.09
CA ARG A 291 4.26 -22.86 4.23
C ARG A 291 4.08 -21.87 5.38
N LYS A 292 3.51 -20.71 5.09
CA LYS A 292 3.16 -19.67 6.06
C LYS A 292 1.73 -19.20 5.78
N GLU A 293 1.04 -18.66 6.77
CA GLU A 293 -0.32 -18.14 6.58
C GLU A 293 -0.38 -16.94 5.62
N LYS A 294 0.63 -16.07 5.68
CA LYS A 294 0.76 -14.89 4.80
C LYS A 294 2.01 -15.01 3.97
N ASN A 295 1.88 -15.67 2.85
CA ASN A 295 2.92 -15.78 1.85
C ASN A 295 2.97 -14.49 1.01
N GLY A 296 4.16 -14.13 0.52
CA GLY A 296 4.33 -13.03 -0.41
C GLY A 296 5.53 -12.15 -0.11
N ALA A 297 5.73 -11.15 -0.94
CA ALA A 297 6.93 -10.34 -0.92
C ALA A 297 7.11 -9.47 0.36
N HIS A 298 6.05 -9.20 1.12
CA HIS A 298 6.16 -8.53 2.42
C HIS A 298 6.89 -9.37 3.46
N MET A 299 6.74 -10.70 3.40
CA MET A 299 7.45 -11.62 4.28
C MET A 299 8.97 -11.54 4.08
N LEU A 300 9.45 -11.35 2.85
CA LEU A 300 10.89 -11.18 2.58
C LEU A 300 11.47 -9.98 3.34
N ARG A 301 10.75 -8.86 3.33
CA ARG A 301 11.13 -7.67 4.11
C ARG A 301 11.10 -7.92 5.62
N HIS A 302 10.11 -8.64 6.13
CA HIS A 302 10.06 -9.00 7.55
C HIS A 302 11.19 -9.96 7.93
N THR A 303 11.52 -10.91 7.04
CA THR A 303 12.67 -11.80 7.20
C THR A 303 13.96 -10.99 7.31
N PHE A 304 14.24 -10.10 6.38
CA PHE A 304 15.40 -9.21 6.45
C PHE A 304 15.47 -8.43 7.76
N ALA A 305 14.38 -7.79 8.16
CA ALA A 305 14.30 -7.01 9.40
C ALA A 305 14.60 -7.85 10.65
N THR A 306 13.99 -9.05 10.70
CA THR A 306 14.15 -9.96 11.84
C THR A 306 15.58 -10.50 11.92
N MET A 307 16.18 -10.88 10.78
CA MET A 307 17.55 -11.38 10.74
C MET A 307 18.55 -10.28 11.10
N LEU A 308 18.38 -9.09 10.56
CA LEU A 308 19.21 -7.94 10.90
C LEU A 308 19.15 -7.64 12.40
N TYR A 309 17.94 -7.63 12.99
CA TYR A 309 17.78 -7.44 14.44
C TYR A 309 18.39 -8.58 15.26
N LYS A 310 18.19 -9.84 14.84
CA LYS A 310 18.76 -10.99 15.55
C LYS A 310 20.28 -10.93 15.62
N LYS A 311 20.93 -10.52 14.53
CA LYS A 311 22.41 -10.45 14.45
C LYS A 311 22.98 -9.22 15.14
N GLN A 312 22.39 -8.05 14.93
CA GLN A 312 22.97 -6.78 15.40
C GLN A 312 22.35 -6.26 16.72
N LYS A 313 21.17 -6.76 17.13
CA LYS A 313 20.42 -6.30 18.32
C LYS A 313 20.17 -4.79 18.36
N ASP A 314 20.23 -4.12 17.20
CA ASP A 314 20.06 -2.67 17.05
C ASP A 314 18.78 -2.36 16.28
N LEU A 315 17.76 -1.83 16.97
CA LEU A 315 16.49 -1.42 16.37
C LEU A 315 16.62 -0.15 15.52
N VAL A 316 17.59 0.71 15.84
CA VAL A 316 17.82 1.95 15.07
C VAL A 316 18.37 1.56 13.70
N LEU A 317 19.34 0.66 13.64
CA LEU A 317 19.85 0.12 12.38
C LEU A 317 18.73 -0.50 11.53
N VAL A 318 17.84 -1.31 12.15
CA VAL A 318 16.70 -1.91 11.45
C VAL A 318 15.75 -0.84 10.90
N GLN A 319 15.45 0.20 11.69
CA GLN A 319 14.59 1.30 11.25
C GLN A 319 15.20 2.09 10.09
N GLU A 320 16.49 2.39 10.15
CA GLU A 320 17.23 3.08 9.09
C GLU A 320 17.28 2.24 7.81
N ALA A 321 17.68 0.97 7.89
CA ALA A 321 17.74 0.06 6.76
C ALA A 321 16.38 -0.09 6.07
N LEU A 322 15.31 -0.17 6.85
CA LEU A 322 13.94 -0.27 6.33
C LEU A 322 13.34 1.08 5.90
N GLY A 323 13.90 2.20 6.33
CA GLY A 323 13.37 3.54 6.06
C GLY A 323 11.99 3.75 6.71
N HIS A 324 11.85 3.44 7.99
CA HIS A 324 10.65 3.73 8.75
C HIS A 324 10.61 5.22 9.12
N ALA A 325 9.56 5.92 8.66
CA ALA A 325 9.44 7.39 8.69
C ALA A 325 9.08 7.99 10.07
N SER A 326 9.36 7.34 11.20
CA SER A 326 8.92 7.81 12.51
C SER A 326 10.05 8.22 13.48
N LEU A 327 11.11 8.84 12.99
CA LEU A 327 12.00 9.64 13.81
C LEU A 327 12.17 10.99 13.14
N ASN A 328 11.98 12.05 13.93
CA ASN A 328 11.99 13.46 13.55
C ASN A 328 12.86 13.82 12.34
N THR A 329 12.22 14.27 11.30
CA THR A 329 12.66 14.41 9.92
C THR A 329 13.73 15.49 9.64
N SER A 330 14.38 16.04 10.64
CA SER A 330 15.35 17.14 10.46
C SER A 330 16.83 16.73 10.49
N ARG A 331 17.17 15.49 10.85
CA ARG A 331 18.58 15.04 10.93
C ARG A 331 19.06 14.14 9.79
N ILE A 332 18.18 13.77 8.86
CA ILE A 332 18.46 12.70 7.88
C ILE A 332 19.32 13.14 6.70
N TYR A 333 19.56 14.43 6.52
CA TYR A 333 20.28 14.89 5.32
C TYR A 333 21.75 15.26 5.53
N THR A 334 22.28 15.25 6.75
CA THR A 334 23.65 15.67 7.00
C THR A 334 24.65 14.54 7.25
N HIS A 335 24.20 13.36 7.65
CA HIS A 335 25.11 12.20 7.82
C HIS A 335 24.37 10.89 7.55
N PHE A 336 24.48 10.37 6.33
CA PHE A 336 24.35 8.93 6.11
C PHE A 336 25.47 8.26 6.87
N ASP A 337 25.17 7.53 7.91
CA ASP A 337 26.16 6.64 8.54
C ASP A 337 26.35 5.45 7.60
N SER A 338 27.30 5.61 6.67
CA SER A 338 27.61 4.61 5.66
C SER A 338 28.06 3.29 6.31
N GLU A 339 28.66 3.33 7.50
CA GLU A 339 29.09 2.14 8.23
C GLU A 339 27.92 1.25 8.66
N LYS A 340 26.84 1.83 9.17
CA LYS A 340 25.63 1.05 9.51
C LYS A 340 24.94 0.43 8.31
N LEU A 341 24.96 1.10 7.16
CA LEU A 341 24.40 0.54 5.92
C LEU A 341 25.29 -0.57 5.33
N LYS A 342 26.61 -0.49 5.50
CA LYS A 342 27.54 -1.58 5.17
C LYS A 342 27.28 -2.80 6.04
N LEU A 343 27.03 -2.64 7.35
CA LEU A 343 26.62 -3.74 8.23
C LEU A 343 25.33 -4.41 7.77
N ALA A 344 24.34 -3.65 7.30
CA ALA A 344 23.14 -4.22 6.74
C ALA A 344 23.39 -5.07 5.48
N ALA A 345 24.34 -4.65 4.63
CA ALA A 345 24.76 -5.41 3.46
C ALA A 345 25.54 -6.68 3.84
N GLN A 346 26.37 -6.64 4.89
CA GLN A 346 27.09 -7.82 5.39
C GLN A 346 26.12 -8.88 5.93
N VAL A 347 25.11 -8.49 6.70
CA VAL A 347 24.09 -9.43 7.17
C VAL A 347 23.34 -10.10 6.03
N ALA A 348 23.05 -9.35 4.96
CA ALA A 348 22.42 -9.91 3.76
C ALA A 348 23.33 -10.95 3.07
N GLU A 349 24.64 -10.71 3.06
CA GLU A 349 25.65 -11.64 2.54
C GLU A 349 25.70 -12.94 3.37
N GLU A 350 25.74 -12.82 4.70
CA GLU A 350 25.74 -14.00 5.57
C GLU A 350 24.45 -14.84 5.47
N LEU A 351 23.32 -14.23 5.08
CA LEU A 351 22.09 -14.94 4.78
C LEU A 351 22.19 -15.75 3.48
N SER A 352 23.06 -15.37 2.56
CA SER A 352 23.28 -16.10 1.30
C SER A 352 24.01 -17.43 1.51
N GLY A 353 24.67 -17.61 2.66
CA GLY A 353 25.40 -18.85 2.99
C GLY A 353 26.79 -18.92 2.36
N GLU A 354 27.31 -17.80 1.85
CA GLU A 354 28.69 -17.64 1.32
C GLU A 354 29.60 -16.96 2.34
#